data_4542e891ef8dff6b052544a1100f7826
#
_entry.id   4542e891ef8dff6b052544a1100f7826
#
_cell.length_a   1.000
_cell.length_b   1.000
_cell.length_c   1.000
_cell.angle_alpha   90.00
_cell.angle_beta   90.00
_cell.angle_gamma   90.00
#
_symmetry.space_group_name_H-M   'P 1'
#
loop_
_entity.id
_entity.type
_entity.pdbx_description
1 polymer ?
#
loop_
_entity_poly.entity_id
_entity_poly.type
_entity_poly.pdbx_seq_one_letter_code
_entity_poly.pdbx_strand_id
1 'polypeptide(L)'
;NRVFAMMFNQRTNCVYRKMHELVTSGDLGAIKRVNWIITDWYRTQSYYDSGDWRATWEGEGGGVLLNQCPHNLDLIQWICGMPSKVQAFCHEGKWHDIEVEDDVTAYLEYPNGATGVFITSTADAPGTNRFEITLEKGKLVCENNVLTLHELEVSEREFCKTAKGGFDKPPCHVKEVETDGLNEQHVGVLRAFAGRILH
;
A
#
# COMPACT_ATOMS: atom_id res chain seq x y z
N ASN A 1 -25.15 15.07 -16.11
CA ASN A 1 -23.87 14.69 -15.51
C ASN A 1 -23.85 15.08 -14.04
N ARG A 2 -23.44 14.16 -13.16
CA ARG A 2 -23.25 14.42 -11.74
C ARG A 2 -21.85 13.98 -11.34
N VAL A 3 -21.18 14.73 -10.46
CA VAL A 3 -19.88 14.35 -9.93
C VAL A 3 -20.08 13.35 -8.79
N PHE A 4 -19.37 12.24 -8.86
CA PHE A 4 -19.30 11.24 -7.81
C PHE A 4 -17.86 11.13 -7.33
N ALA A 5 -17.64 11.03 -6.02
CA ALA A 5 -16.32 10.89 -5.45
C ALA A 5 -16.34 9.90 -4.28
N MET A 6 -15.24 9.17 -4.11
CA MET A 6 -14.99 8.32 -2.97
C MET A 6 -14.07 9.05 -1.97
N MET A 7 -14.29 8.84 -0.68
CA MET A 7 -13.53 9.50 0.38
C MET A 7 -12.21 8.76 0.66
N PHE A 8 -11.38 8.57 -0.35
CA PHE A 8 -10.05 8.00 -0.21
C PHE A 8 -9.04 9.08 0.22
N ASN A 9 -9.19 9.51 1.45
CA ASN A 9 -8.43 10.63 2.03
C ASN A 9 -6.92 10.38 2.10
N GLN A 10 -6.47 9.13 2.14
CA GLN A 10 -5.04 8.79 2.16
C GLN A 10 -4.32 9.19 0.87
N ARG A 11 -5.01 9.33 -0.25
CA ARG A 11 -4.44 9.91 -1.49
C ARG A 11 -3.97 11.36 -1.33
N THR A 12 -4.40 12.06 -0.28
CA THR A 12 -3.98 13.44 0.05
C THR A 12 -2.83 13.51 1.06
N ASN A 13 -2.36 12.37 1.57
CA ASN A 13 -1.18 12.28 2.40
C ASN A 13 0.08 12.55 1.58
N CYS A 14 0.95 13.47 2.02
CA CYS A 14 2.14 13.89 1.29
C CYS A 14 3.10 12.73 0.96
N VAL A 15 3.23 11.75 1.84
CA VAL A 15 4.11 10.59 1.62
C VAL A 15 3.58 9.72 0.48
N TYR A 16 2.30 9.34 0.51
CA TYR A 16 1.71 8.51 -0.55
C TYR A 16 1.59 9.25 -1.88
N ARG A 17 1.34 10.58 -1.85
CA ARG A 17 1.41 11.42 -3.07
C ARG A 17 2.80 11.39 -3.68
N LYS A 18 3.83 11.52 -2.84
CA LYS A 18 5.22 11.48 -3.30
C LYS A 18 5.62 10.12 -3.83
N MET A 19 5.18 9.03 -3.20
CA MET A 19 5.37 7.67 -3.73
C MET A 19 4.71 7.52 -5.10
N HIS A 20 3.46 7.97 -5.24
CA HIS A 20 2.74 7.94 -6.52
C HIS A 20 3.49 8.74 -7.60
N GLU A 21 3.94 9.96 -7.29
CA GLU A 21 4.74 10.79 -8.21
C GLU A 21 5.99 10.06 -8.69
N LEU A 22 6.79 9.51 -7.76
CA LEU A 22 8.05 8.83 -8.07
C LEU A 22 7.84 7.54 -8.90
N VAL A 23 6.77 6.83 -8.66
CA VAL A 23 6.44 5.62 -9.43
C VAL A 23 5.93 5.97 -10.82
N THR A 24 5.05 6.98 -10.92
CA THR A 24 4.41 7.35 -12.19
C THR A 24 5.28 8.23 -13.09
N SER A 25 6.32 8.90 -12.56
CA SER A 25 7.30 9.61 -13.39
C SER A 25 8.02 8.70 -14.37
N GLY A 26 8.21 7.42 -14.01
CA GLY A 26 8.96 6.46 -14.82
C GLY A 26 10.47 6.55 -14.67
N ASP A 27 11.00 7.53 -13.94
CA ASP A 27 12.46 7.76 -13.80
C ASP A 27 13.17 6.57 -13.14
N LEU A 28 12.47 5.88 -12.22
CA LEU A 28 12.97 4.69 -11.53
C LEU A 28 12.77 3.39 -12.32
N GLY A 29 12.21 3.47 -13.54
CA GLY A 29 11.91 2.31 -14.38
C GLY A 29 10.69 1.52 -13.94
N ALA A 30 10.52 0.31 -14.48
CA ALA A 30 9.36 -0.51 -14.23
C ALA A 30 9.35 -1.08 -12.80
N ILE A 31 8.15 -1.21 -12.22
CA ILE A 31 7.95 -1.96 -10.98
C ILE A 31 8.31 -3.43 -11.20
N LYS A 32 9.03 -4.01 -10.25
CA LYS A 32 9.42 -5.42 -10.20
C LYS A 32 8.74 -6.17 -9.06
N ARG A 33 8.56 -5.50 -7.91
CA ARG A 33 7.96 -6.10 -6.72
C ARG A 33 7.25 -5.05 -5.87
N VAL A 34 6.14 -5.47 -5.29
CA VAL A 34 5.31 -4.66 -4.37
C VAL A 34 5.08 -5.47 -3.10
N ASN A 35 5.51 -4.97 -1.96
CA ASN A 35 5.27 -5.62 -0.68
C ASN A 35 4.66 -4.62 0.29
N TRP A 36 3.51 -4.93 0.85
CA TRP A 36 2.94 -4.17 1.94
C TRP A 36 2.53 -5.08 3.07
N ILE A 37 3.16 -4.88 4.21
CA ILE A 37 2.76 -5.49 5.47
C ILE A 37 2.13 -4.37 6.29
N ILE A 38 0.85 -4.52 6.61
CA ILE A 38 0.10 -3.58 7.41
C ILE A 38 -0.72 -4.33 8.46
N THR A 39 -0.14 -4.51 9.62
CA THR A 39 -0.71 -5.23 10.76
C THR A 39 -0.77 -4.37 12.02
N ASP A 40 -0.57 -3.04 11.89
CA ASP A 40 -0.66 -2.07 12.99
C ASP A 40 -2.12 -1.67 13.35
N TRP A 41 -3.08 -2.48 12.91
CA TRP A 41 -4.51 -2.36 13.16
C TRP A 41 -4.97 -3.11 14.42
N TYR A 42 -4.10 -3.35 15.39
CA TYR A 42 -4.48 -4.17 16.56
C TYR A 42 -5.86 -3.81 17.11
N ARG A 43 -6.67 -4.83 17.29
CA ARG A 43 -8.01 -4.74 17.89
C ARG A 43 -8.12 -5.75 19.03
N THR A 44 -8.87 -5.41 20.06
CA THR A 44 -9.21 -6.33 21.13
C THR A 44 -10.55 -6.98 20.84
N GLN A 45 -10.86 -8.10 21.49
CA GLN A 45 -12.19 -8.72 21.41
C GLN A 45 -13.29 -7.73 21.79
N SER A 46 -13.08 -6.88 22.79
CA SER A 46 -14.05 -5.85 23.19
C SER A 46 -14.38 -4.80 22.14
N TYR A 47 -13.46 -4.57 21.17
CA TYR A 47 -13.76 -3.75 20.00
C TYR A 47 -14.83 -4.42 19.13
N TYR A 48 -14.70 -5.71 18.91
CA TYR A 48 -15.65 -6.49 18.12
C TYR A 48 -16.98 -6.65 18.85
N ASP A 49 -16.97 -6.84 20.16
CA ASP A 49 -18.16 -6.96 21.01
C ASP A 49 -18.92 -5.63 21.20
N SER A 50 -18.40 -4.52 20.70
CA SER A 50 -18.99 -3.18 20.91
C SER A 50 -20.28 -2.93 20.12
N GLY A 51 -20.72 -3.86 19.30
CA GLY A 51 -21.98 -3.77 18.55
C GLY A 51 -22.27 -5.04 17.76
N ASP A 52 -23.50 -5.48 17.77
CA ASP A 52 -23.99 -6.73 17.19
C ASP A 52 -23.79 -6.83 15.66
N TRP A 53 -23.59 -5.71 14.99
CA TRP A 53 -23.35 -5.65 13.54
C TRP A 53 -21.88 -5.80 13.18
N ARG A 54 -20.98 -5.57 14.16
CA ARG A 54 -19.54 -5.49 13.91
C ARG A 54 -18.95 -6.89 13.69
N ALA A 55 -18.07 -6.98 12.71
CA ALA A 55 -17.39 -8.23 12.33
C ALA A 55 -18.33 -9.42 12.03
N THR A 56 -19.51 -9.11 11.49
CA THR A 56 -20.48 -10.10 11.01
C THR A 56 -20.70 -9.94 9.51
N TRP A 57 -21.00 -11.04 8.81
CA TRP A 57 -21.31 -11.01 7.38
C TRP A 57 -22.60 -10.21 7.09
N GLU A 58 -23.61 -10.31 7.98
CA GLU A 58 -24.88 -9.59 7.81
C GLU A 58 -24.75 -8.09 8.05
N GLY A 59 -24.00 -7.71 9.08
CA GLY A 59 -23.91 -6.31 9.52
C GLY A 59 -22.84 -5.52 8.77
N GLU A 60 -21.59 -5.98 8.80
CA GLU A 60 -20.44 -5.27 8.22
C GLU A 60 -20.09 -5.76 6.82
N GLY A 61 -20.35 -7.04 6.52
CA GLY A 61 -20.15 -7.63 5.20
C GLY A 61 -18.71 -8.05 4.91
N GLY A 62 -17.83 -8.01 5.89
CA GLY A 62 -16.43 -8.41 5.80
C GLY A 62 -15.63 -7.94 7.01
N GLY A 63 -14.37 -8.33 7.08
CA GLY A 63 -13.48 -8.07 8.19
C GLY A 63 -12.42 -7.02 7.92
N VAL A 64 -11.16 -7.37 8.16
CA VAL A 64 -10.02 -6.43 8.06
C VAL A 64 -9.88 -5.81 6.66
N LEU A 65 -10.20 -6.54 5.60
CA LEU A 65 -10.11 -6.02 4.23
C LEU A 65 -11.15 -4.94 3.95
N LEU A 66 -12.36 -5.08 4.49
CA LEU A 66 -13.47 -4.16 4.24
C LEU A 66 -13.50 -3.00 5.24
N ASN A 67 -13.10 -3.21 6.47
CA ASN A 67 -13.18 -2.20 7.53
C ASN A 67 -11.87 -1.38 7.65
N GLN A 68 -10.73 -2.04 7.91
CA GLN A 68 -9.46 -1.35 8.15
C GLN A 68 -8.70 -1.00 6.86
N CYS A 69 -8.69 -1.89 5.88
CA CYS A 69 -7.81 -1.81 4.71
C CYS A 69 -8.35 -1.18 3.41
N PRO A 70 -9.57 -0.63 3.29
CA PRO A 70 -10.03 -0.05 2.02
C PRO A 70 -9.09 1.03 1.48
N HIS A 71 -8.55 1.88 2.37
CA HIS A 71 -7.60 2.93 1.99
C HIS A 71 -6.27 2.36 1.50
N ASN A 72 -5.80 1.25 2.07
CA ASN A 72 -4.54 0.60 1.68
C ASN A 72 -4.69 -0.12 0.35
N LEU A 73 -5.81 -0.82 0.14
CA LEU A 73 -6.13 -1.46 -1.13
C LEU A 73 -6.30 -0.43 -2.25
N ASP A 74 -6.88 0.73 -1.95
CA ASP A 74 -6.94 1.86 -2.87
C ASP A 74 -5.56 2.41 -3.21
N LEU A 75 -4.72 2.65 -2.21
CA LEU A 75 -3.38 3.19 -2.40
C LEU A 75 -2.47 2.26 -3.21
N ILE A 76 -2.52 0.95 -2.97
CA ILE A 76 -1.70 0.00 -3.73
C ILE A 76 -2.08 0.01 -5.22
N GLN A 77 -3.38 0.12 -5.52
CA GLN A 77 -3.87 0.25 -6.90
C GLN A 77 -3.49 1.59 -7.51
N TRP A 78 -3.64 2.67 -6.76
CA TRP A 78 -3.35 4.02 -7.24
C TRP A 78 -1.87 4.23 -7.53
N ILE A 79 -0.99 3.70 -6.68
CA ILE A 79 0.47 3.87 -6.80
C ILE A 79 1.07 2.84 -7.77
N CYS A 80 0.66 1.58 -7.69
CA CYS A 80 1.30 0.47 -8.40
C CYS A 80 0.50 -0.03 -9.61
N GLY A 81 -0.74 0.42 -9.78
CA GLY A 81 -1.66 -0.08 -10.80
C GLY A 81 -2.44 -1.32 -10.34
N MET A 82 -3.37 -1.76 -11.17
CA MET A 82 -4.20 -2.94 -10.89
C MET A 82 -3.43 -4.23 -11.12
N PRO A 83 -3.42 -5.18 -10.17
CA PRO A 83 -2.94 -6.53 -10.43
C PRO A 83 -3.85 -7.24 -11.44
N SER A 84 -3.27 -8.06 -12.29
CA SER A 84 -3.99 -8.92 -13.23
C SER A 84 -4.50 -10.20 -12.58
N LYS A 85 -3.90 -10.62 -11.46
CA LYS A 85 -4.29 -11.80 -10.70
C LYS A 85 -4.02 -11.60 -9.22
N VAL A 86 -4.93 -12.10 -8.41
CA VAL A 86 -4.83 -12.13 -6.94
C VAL A 86 -5.11 -13.55 -6.45
N GLN A 87 -4.27 -14.02 -5.53
CA GLN A 87 -4.52 -15.24 -4.76
C GLN A 87 -4.35 -14.90 -3.28
N ALA A 88 -5.39 -15.09 -2.48
CA ALA A 88 -5.38 -14.73 -1.06
C ALA A 88 -5.75 -15.92 -0.18
N PHE A 89 -5.17 -15.93 1.00
CA PHE A 89 -5.52 -16.76 2.13
C PHE A 89 -6.14 -15.85 3.18
N CYS A 90 -7.45 -15.96 3.34
CA CYS A 90 -8.23 -15.22 4.33
C CYS A 90 -8.60 -16.18 5.46
N HIS A 91 -8.37 -15.75 6.70
CA HIS A 91 -8.69 -16.54 7.87
C HIS A 91 -9.76 -15.82 8.68
N GLU A 92 -10.92 -16.43 8.76
CA GLU A 92 -12.08 -15.95 9.50
C GLU A 92 -11.91 -16.33 10.97
N GLY A 93 -12.07 -15.38 11.90
CA GLY A 93 -12.02 -15.63 13.33
C GLY A 93 -10.76 -16.37 13.79
N LYS A 94 -9.60 -16.13 13.15
CA LYS A 94 -8.35 -16.82 13.50
C LYS A 94 -7.85 -16.44 14.88
N TRP A 95 -8.00 -15.19 15.23
CA TRP A 95 -7.46 -14.58 16.45
C TRP A 95 -8.54 -14.02 17.37
N HIS A 96 -9.74 -13.78 16.83
CA HIS A 96 -10.87 -13.23 17.55
C HIS A 96 -12.11 -14.11 17.36
N ASP A 97 -13.05 -14.02 18.28
CA ASP A 97 -14.37 -14.69 18.15
C ASP A 97 -15.27 -13.82 17.25
N ILE A 98 -15.11 -13.98 15.91
CA ILE A 98 -15.81 -13.20 14.89
C ILE A 98 -16.08 -14.07 13.65
N GLU A 99 -17.02 -13.64 12.80
CA GLU A 99 -17.44 -14.41 11.60
C GLU A 99 -16.60 -14.11 10.35
N VAL A 100 -15.87 -12.99 10.34
CA VAL A 100 -15.19 -12.45 9.17
C VAL A 100 -13.66 -12.55 9.30
N GLU A 101 -12.93 -12.20 8.24
CA GLU A 101 -11.49 -12.32 8.24
C GLU A 101 -10.80 -11.28 9.12
N ASP A 102 -9.88 -11.73 9.98
CA ASP A 102 -9.00 -10.92 10.83
C ASP A 102 -7.51 -11.05 10.49
N ASP A 103 -7.18 -11.97 9.57
CA ASP A 103 -5.82 -12.25 9.11
C ASP A 103 -5.84 -12.61 7.62
N VAL A 104 -5.08 -11.88 6.80
CA VAL A 104 -5.04 -12.08 5.35
C VAL A 104 -3.62 -11.99 4.82
N THR A 105 -3.26 -12.94 3.96
CA THR A 105 -2.06 -12.87 3.12
C THR A 105 -2.46 -13.04 1.66
N ALA A 106 -2.20 -12.03 0.84
CA ALA A 106 -2.51 -12.02 -0.58
C ALA A 106 -1.25 -11.92 -1.44
N TYR A 107 -1.17 -12.75 -2.47
CA TYR A 107 -0.19 -12.69 -3.55
C TYR A 107 -0.80 -11.99 -4.76
N LEU A 108 -0.03 -11.10 -5.38
CA LEU A 108 -0.45 -10.25 -6.49
C LEU A 108 0.45 -10.48 -7.71
N GLU A 109 -0.14 -10.60 -8.90
CA GLU A 109 0.58 -10.59 -10.17
C GLU A 109 0.14 -9.37 -11.00
N TYR A 110 1.09 -8.66 -11.57
CA TYR A 110 0.85 -7.47 -12.39
C TYR A 110 1.06 -7.76 -13.88
N PRO A 111 0.41 -7.01 -14.79
CA PRO A 111 0.50 -7.26 -16.24
C PRO A 111 1.92 -7.22 -16.82
N ASN A 112 2.83 -6.46 -16.18
CA ASN A 112 4.24 -6.36 -16.59
C ASN A 112 5.12 -7.49 -16.04
N GLY A 113 4.55 -8.47 -15.36
CA GLY A 113 5.27 -9.58 -14.72
C GLY A 113 5.80 -9.28 -13.31
N ALA A 114 5.56 -8.09 -12.78
CA ALA A 114 5.85 -7.79 -11.38
C ALA A 114 4.97 -8.64 -10.47
N THR A 115 5.48 -8.91 -9.26
CA THR A 115 4.74 -9.64 -8.24
C THR A 115 4.65 -8.85 -6.96
N GLY A 116 3.70 -9.19 -6.10
CA GLY A 116 3.55 -8.51 -4.83
C GLY A 116 2.93 -9.37 -3.74
N VAL A 117 3.07 -8.89 -2.51
CA VAL A 117 2.43 -9.47 -1.33
C VAL A 117 1.76 -8.37 -0.53
N PHE A 118 0.52 -8.59 -0.12
CA PHE A 118 -0.22 -7.76 0.81
C PHE A 118 -0.58 -8.61 2.03
N ILE A 119 -0.12 -8.19 3.21
CA ILE A 119 -0.36 -8.89 4.47
C ILE A 119 -1.03 -7.92 5.43
N THR A 120 -2.13 -8.34 6.04
CA THR A 120 -2.84 -7.57 7.06
C THR A 120 -3.41 -8.46 8.14
N SER A 121 -3.42 -7.94 9.37
CA SER A 121 -4.01 -8.59 10.53
C SER A 121 -4.48 -7.54 11.53
N THR A 122 -5.47 -7.89 12.35
CA THR A 122 -5.90 -7.08 13.50
C THR A 122 -5.39 -7.61 14.84
N ALA A 123 -4.50 -8.60 14.83
CA ALA A 123 -4.04 -9.30 16.02
C ALA A 123 -2.53 -9.15 16.33
N ASP A 124 -1.77 -8.46 15.47
CA ASP A 124 -0.34 -8.27 15.72
C ASP A 124 -0.10 -7.13 16.74
N ALA A 125 0.66 -7.43 17.79
CA ALA A 125 1.09 -6.45 18.77
C ALA A 125 2.54 -6.74 19.26
N PRO A 126 3.55 -5.90 18.91
CA PRO A 126 3.43 -4.73 18.03
C PRO A 126 3.17 -5.14 16.58
N GLY A 127 2.41 -4.32 15.87
CA GLY A 127 2.18 -4.49 14.44
C GLY A 127 3.27 -3.89 13.58
N THR A 128 3.15 -4.05 12.26
CA THR A 128 4.04 -3.53 11.24
C THR A 128 3.25 -2.70 10.24
N ASN A 129 3.80 -1.55 9.81
CA ASN A 129 3.31 -0.84 8.65
C ASN A 129 4.50 -0.48 7.76
N ARG A 130 4.76 -1.34 6.76
CA ARG A 130 5.89 -1.19 5.86
C ARG A 130 5.46 -1.47 4.43
N PHE A 131 5.54 -0.44 3.60
CA PHE A 131 5.25 -0.49 2.17
C PHE A 131 6.53 -0.35 1.37
N GLU A 132 6.89 -1.37 0.60
CA GLU A 132 8.06 -1.40 -0.27
C GLU A 132 7.66 -1.57 -1.72
N ILE A 133 8.31 -0.79 -2.60
CA ILE A 133 8.18 -0.94 -4.05
C ILE A 133 9.59 -1.03 -4.64
N THR A 134 9.93 -2.19 -5.21
CA THR A 134 11.18 -2.39 -5.93
C THR A 134 10.97 -2.10 -7.40
N LEU A 135 11.81 -1.22 -7.96
CA LEU A 135 11.81 -0.80 -9.35
C LEU A 135 13.16 -1.16 -10.02
N GLU A 136 13.28 -0.96 -11.32
CA GLU A 136 14.52 -1.28 -12.06
C GLU A 136 15.74 -0.47 -11.61
N LYS A 137 15.51 0.79 -11.18
CA LYS A 137 16.58 1.72 -10.77
C LYS A 137 16.55 2.03 -9.27
N GLY A 138 15.89 1.21 -8.47
CA GLY A 138 15.87 1.45 -7.03
C GLY A 138 14.72 0.81 -6.28
N LYS A 139 14.57 1.27 -5.05
CA LYS A 139 13.51 0.81 -4.15
C LYS A 139 12.98 1.97 -3.31
N LEU A 140 11.67 2.10 -3.24
CA LEU A 140 10.97 2.97 -2.29
C LEU A 140 10.58 2.16 -1.05
N VAL A 141 10.79 2.72 0.12
CA VAL A 141 10.36 2.15 1.40
C VAL A 141 9.64 3.23 2.19
N CYS A 142 8.38 3.00 2.49
CA CYS A 142 7.59 3.82 3.40
C CYS A 142 7.38 3.04 4.70
N GLU A 143 7.91 3.56 5.80
CA GLU A 143 7.77 3.00 7.14
C GLU A 143 7.68 4.13 8.15
N ASN A 144 6.77 4.06 9.11
CA ASN A 144 6.53 5.12 10.11
C ASN A 144 6.33 6.53 9.50
N ASN A 145 5.63 6.62 8.37
CA ASN A 145 5.43 7.86 7.58
C ASN A 145 6.73 8.51 7.06
N VAL A 146 7.84 7.80 7.07
CA VAL A 146 9.10 8.22 6.44
C VAL A 146 9.25 7.51 5.12
N LEU A 147 9.52 8.25 4.05
CA LEU A 147 9.79 7.70 2.73
C LEU A 147 11.29 7.70 2.46
N THR A 148 11.84 6.52 2.22
CA THR A 148 13.25 6.35 1.86
C THR A 148 13.36 5.85 0.42
N LEU A 149 14.21 6.48 -0.38
CA LEU A 149 14.61 6.03 -1.71
C LEU A 149 16.01 5.42 -1.65
N HIS A 150 16.12 4.17 -2.08
CA HIS A 150 17.37 3.49 -2.41
C HIS A 150 17.55 3.60 -3.93
N GLU A 151 18.34 4.55 -4.38
CA GLU A 151 18.53 4.88 -5.80
C GLU A 151 19.77 4.20 -6.36
N LEU A 152 19.63 3.49 -7.47
CA LEU A 152 20.75 2.87 -8.16
C LEU A 152 21.31 3.83 -9.21
N GLU A 153 22.63 3.91 -9.35
CA GLU A 153 23.30 4.73 -10.37
C GLU A 153 23.00 4.24 -11.79
N VAL A 154 22.83 2.94 -11.95
CA VAL A 154 22.45 2.29 -13.20
C VAL A 154 21.29 1.32 -12.94
N SER A 155 20.49 1.02 -13.97
CA SER A 155 19.43 0.03 -13.79
C SER A 155 20.03 -1.35 -13.46
N GLU A 156 19.34 -2.12 -12.61
CA GLU A 156 19.84 -3.46 -12.28
C GLU A 156 19.97 -4.37 -13.50
N ARG A 157 19.12 -4.18 -14.51
CA ARG A 157 19.18 -4.94 -15.78
C ARG A 157 20.42 -4.63 -16.58
N GLU A 158 20.85 -3.38 -16.62
CA GLU A 158 22.07 -2.96 -17.28
C GLU A 158 23.28 -3.45 -16.52
N PHE A 159 23.30 -3.25 -15.20
CA PHE A 159 24.38 -3.73 -14.35
C PHE A 159 24.55 -5.24 -14.43
N CYS A 160 23.47 -6.00 -14.40
CA CYS A 160 23.48 -7.46 -14.53
C CYS A 160 24.17 -7.95 -15.82
N LYS A 161 24.06 -7.19 -16.92
CA LYS A 161 24.70 -7.54 -18.20
C LYS A 161 26.15 -7.10 -18.30
N THR A 162 26.57 -6.09 -17.56
CA THR A 162 27.89 -5.44 -17.70
C THR A 162 28.83 -5.75 -16.54
N ALA A 163 28.31 -6.20 -15.40
CA ALA A 163 29.13 -6.58 -14.24
C ALA A 163 30.06 -7.75 -14.58
N LYS A 164 31.32 -7.66 -14.11
CA LYS A 164 32.36 -8.67 -14.36
C LYS A 164 32.43 -9.71 -13.26
N GLY A 165 32.07 -9.34 -12.02
CA GLY A 165 32.07 -10.22 -10.87
C GLY A 165 30.68 -10.81 -10.60
N GLY A 166 30.61 -12.12 -10.34
CA GLY A 166 29.34 -12.81 -10.11
C GLY A 166 28.57 -12.38 -8.85
N PHE A 167 29.21 -11.65 -7.95
CA PHE A 167 28.64 -11.16 -6.69
C PHE A 167 28.63 -9.62 -6.60
N ASP A 168 28.99 -8.93 -7.69
CA ASP A 168 28.95 -7.47 -7.72
C ASP A 168 27.53 -6.97 -7.57
N LYS A 169 27.39 -5.80 -6.97
CA LYS A 169 26.09 -5.12 -6.79
C LYS A 169 26.15 -3.74 -7.41
N PRO A 170 25.07 -3.25 -8.02
CA PRO A 170 25.04 -1.88 -8.51
C PRO A 170 25.22 -0.90 -7.34
N PRO A 171 25.98 0.19 -7.53
CA PRO A 171 26.10 1.26 -6.55
C PRO A 171 24.71 1.80 -6.22
N CYS A 172 24.49 2.03 -4.91
CA CYS A 172 23.19 2.43 -4.37
C CYS A 172 23.36 3.59 -3.40
N HIS A 173 22.61 4.66 -3.61
CA HIS A 173 22.50 5.80 -2.72
C HIS A 173 21.18 5.76 -1.96
N VAL A 174 21.25 5.93 -0.65
CA VAL A 174 20.06 5.91 0.22
C VAL A 174 19.81 7.33 0.71
N LYS A 175 18.60 7.83 0.49
CA LYS A 175 18.18 9.14 0.96
C LYS A 175 16.73 9.12 1.45
N GLU A 176 16.46 9.91 2.49
CA GLU A 176 15.10 10.24 2.86
C GLU A 176 14.52 11.18 1.80
N VAL A 177 13.29 10.93 1.39
CA VAL A 177 12.60 11.73 0.38
C VAL A 177 11.81 12.84 1.07
N GLU A 178 12.19 14.07 0.80
CA GLU A 178 11.44 15.23 1.30
C GLU A 178 10.04 15.28 0.68
N THR A 179 9.07 15.64 1.52
CA THR A 179 7.69 15.88 1.12
C THR A 179 7.30 17.31 1.47
N ASP A 180 6.20 17.82 0.93
CA ASP A 180 5.68 19.14 1.28
C ASP A 180 5.07 19.20 2.69
N GLY A 181 5.03 18.09 3.42
CA GLY A 181 4.46 17.98 4.76
C GLY A 181 2.94 18.14 4.83
N LEU A 182 2.26 18.35 3.70
CA LEU A 182 0.82 18.57 3.67
C LEU A 182 0.07 17.24 3.81
N ASN A 183 -0.74 17.14 4.84
CA ASN A 183 -1.63 16.02 5.08
C ASN A 183 -3.07 16.49 5.17
N GLU A 184 -3.68 16.78 4.01
CA GLU A 184 -4.99 17.41 3.94
C GLU A 184 -6.16 16.49 4.28
N GLN A 185 -5.95 15.18 4.25
CA GLN A 185 -6.94 14.17 4.59
C GLN A 185 -8.30 14.44 3.91
N HIS A 186 -9.39 14.44 4.68
CA HIS A 186 -10.74 14.67 4.18
C HIS A 186 -10.91 16.03 3.51
N VAL A 187 -10.22 17.07 3.99
CA VAL A 187 -10.30 18.43 3.42
C VAL A 187 -9.77 18.44 1.98
N GLY A 188 -8.69 17.71 1.70
CA GLY A 188 -8.15 17.59 0.34
C GLY A 188 -9.13 16.94 -0.63
N VAL A 189 -9.82 15.88 -0.19
CA VAL A 189 -10.86 15.22 -1.02
C VAL A 189 -12.02 16.16 -1.28
N LEU A 190 -12.52 16.86 -0.25
CA LEU A 190 -13.62 17.82 -0.41
C LEU A 190 -13.24 18.99 -1.34
N ARG A 191 -11.99 19.48 -1.25
CA ARG A 191 -11.48 20.52 -2.15
C ARG A 191 -11.46 20.04 -3.60
N ALA A 192 -10.94 18.83 -3.85
CA ALA A 192 -10.91 18.24 -5.19
C ALA A 192 -12.33 18.03 -5.74
N PHE A 193 -13.26 17.55 -4.90
CA PHE A 193 -14.66 17.37 -5.28
C PHE A 193 -15.34 18.70 -5.63
N ALA A 194 -15.21 19.71 -4.78
CA ALA A 194 -15.75 21.05 -5.03
C ALA A 194 -15.16 21.67 -6.30
N GLY A 195 -13.85 21.57 -6.48
CA GLY A 195 -13.18 22.05 -7.71
C GLY A 195 -13.74 21.41 -8.97
N ARG A 196 -14.07 20.10 -8.94
CA ARG A 196 -14.65 19.40 -10.10
C ARG A 196 -16.10 19.79 -10.39
N ILE A 197 -16.83 20.31 -9.39
CA ILE A 197 -18.21 20.81 -9.59
C ILE A 197 -18.19 22.21 -10.16
N LEU A 198 -17.23 23.04 -9.75
CA LEU A 198 -17.16 24.46 -10.08
C LEU A 198 -16.49 24.72 -11.43
N HIS A 199 -15.74 23.77 -11.96
CA HIS A 199 -14.99 23.82 -13.23
C HIS A 199 -15.27 22.59 -14.11
#